data_9cfda864a7ca5694269e823058fcc5a3
#
_entry.id   9cfda864a7ca5694269e823058fcc5a3
#
_cell.length_a   1.000
_cell.length_b   1.000
_cell.length_c   1.000
_cell.angle_alpha   90.00
_cell.angle_beta   90.00
_cell.angle_gamma   90.00
#
_symmetry.space_group_name_H-M   'P 1'
#
loop_
_entity.id
_entity.type
_entity.pdbx_description
1 polymer ?
#
loop_
_entity_poly.entity_id
_entity_poly.type
_entity_poly.pdbx_seq_one_letter_code
_entity_poly.pdbx_strand_id
1 'polypeptide(L)'
;MGRTSPARTGRQRRYVGRMMTVLVNGLPGAGKSTLARALAAELGLPLFGKDAVKETLADRLAPLCPADRWEWSRLLGAAAGETLWTLLRDARGAAVLEAPWLGDPLRRIVRAELDSAGVGVPQEVWCDVPVALARRRFEERVPHRHPVHPERPGEPDPRWDAWALTAGPLVLGPVHRVDTTGPVDVPALAAALRAAVRAAAAHPGDTDETREVSFRSQ
;
A
#
# COMPACT_ATOMS: atom_id res chain seq x y z
N MET A 1 58.11 17.09 2.78
CA MET A 1 57.37 16.45 1.71
C MET A 1 55.98 16.09 2.24
N GLY A 2 55.05 17.01 2.06
CA GLY A 2 53.67 16.84 2.50
C GLY A 2 52.86 16.05 1.47
N ARG A 3 52.18 14.99 1.90
CA ARG A 3 51.17 14.31 1.10
C ARG A 3 49.81 14.89 1.43
N THR A 4 49.31 15.72 0.55
CA THR A 4 47.93 16.21 0.56
C THR A 4 47.00 15.07 0.12
N SER A 5 46.18 14.61 1.06
CA SER A 5 45.08 13.68 0.79
C SER A 5 43.95 14.39 0.02
N PRO A 6 43.40 13.83 -1.07
CA PRO A 6 42.30 14.48 -1.76
C PRO A 6 41.02 14.36 -0.96
N ALA A 7 40.39 15.51 -0.72
CA ALA A 7 39.09 15.62 -0.08
C ALA A 7 38.04 14.82 -0.88
N ARG A 8 37.45 13.82 -0.23
CA ARG A 8 36.25 13.13 -0.74
C ARG A 8 35.06 14.10 -0.69
N THR A 9 34.81 14.81 -1.78
CA THR A 9 33.57 15.52 -2.00
C THR A 9 32.47 14.47 -2.26
N GLY A 10 32.09 13.76 -1.21
CA GLY A 10 30.86 13.00 -1.18
C GLY A 10 29.70 13.99 -1.12
N ARG A 11 29.00 14.16 -2.23
CA ARG A 11 27.67 14.75 -2.25
C ARG A 11 26.78 13.88 -1.36
N GLN A 12 26.79 14.18 -0.08
CA GLN A 12 25.81 13.71 0.87
C GLN A 12 24.51 14.36 0.42
N ARG A 13 23.77 13.66 -0.48
CA ARG A 13 22.36 14.00 -0.73
C ARG A 13 21.72 14.02 0.64
N ARG A 14 21.52 15.22 1.17
CA ARG A 14 20.69 15.42 2.35
C ARG A 14 19.33 14.84 1.99
N TYR A 15 19.05 13.63 2.48
CA TYR A 15 17.70 13.08 2.57
C TYR A 15 16.93 13.96 3.57
N VAL A 16 16.54 15.14 3.13
CA VAL A 16 15.45 15.90 3.71
C VAL A 16 14.19 15.39 3.02
N GLY A 17 14.04 14.06 3.00
CA GLY A 17 12.78 13.40 2.71
C GLY A 17 11.96 13.46 3.99
N ARG A 18 11.03 14.41 4.06
CA ARG A 18 9.98 14.39 5.07
C ARG A 18 9.40 12.98 5.10
N MET A 19 9.26 12.42 6.30
CA MET A 19 8.61 11.15 6.53
C MET A 19 7.26 11.15 5.79
N MET A 20 7.14 10.36 4.75
CA MET A 20 5.91 10.23 3.96
C MET A 20 5.53 8.77 3.89
N THR A 21 4.44 8.44 4.56
CA THR A 21 3.80 7.13 4.46
C THR A 21 2.66 7.21 3.47
N VAL A 22 2.70 6.35 2.47
CA VAL A 22 1.63 6.22 1.47
C VAL A 22 0.99 4.85 1.61
N LEU A 23 -0.32 4.81 1.85
CA LEU A 23 -1.12 3.59 1.87
C LEU A 23 -1.80 3.42 0.51
N VAL A 24 -1.42 2.42 -0.27
CA VAL A 24 -2.10 2.09 -1.53
C VAL A 24 -3.14 1.03 -1.25
N ASN A 25 -4.41 1.43 -1.28
CA ASN A 25 -5.58 0.65 -0.88
C ASN A 25 -6.57 0.49 -2.04
N GLY A 26 -7.52 -0.43 -1.92
CA GLY A 26 -8.56 -0.71 -2.91
C GLY A 26 -8.93 -2.19 -2.98
N LEU A 27 -9.93 -2.50 -3.77
CA LEU A 27 -10.42 -3.88 -3.97
C LEU A 27 -9.35 -4.83 -4.52
N PRO A 28 -9.41 -6.14 -4.27
CA PRO A 28 -8.71 -7.12 -5.08
C PRO A 28 -9.02 -6.89 -6.57
N GLY A 29 -8.02 -6.90 -7.44
CA GLY A 29 -8.25 -6.58 -8.86
C GLY A 29 -8.23 -5.10 -9.23
N ALA A 30 -8.17 -4.17 -8.25
CA ALA A 30 -8.15 -2.73 -8.52
C ALA A 30 -6.83 -2.17 -9.05
N GLY A 31 -5.80 -2.97 -9.29
CA GLY A 31 -4.52 -2.48 -9.84
C GLY A 31 -3.54 -1.95 -8.81
N LYS A 32 -3.79 -2.12 -7.51
CA LYS A 32 -2.94 -1.63 -6.40
C LYS A 32 -1.46 -1.92 -6.58
N SER A 33 -1.10 -3.17 -6.79
CA SER A 33 0.32 -3.59 -6.84
C SER A 33 1.08 -2.99 -8.02
N THR A 34 0.40 -2.78 -9.15
CA THR A 34 0.96 -2.09 -10.31
C THR A 34 1.21 -0.61 -10.01
N LEU A 35 0.20 0.06 -9.47
CA LEU A 35 0.30 1.47 -9.09
C LEU A 35 1.32 1.68 -7.97
N ALA A 36 1.29 0.87 -6.91
CA ALA A 36 2.20 0.99 -5.77
C ALA A 36 3.67 0.84 -6.19
N ARG A 37 3.98 -0.08 -7.11
CA ARG A 37 5.34 -0.27 -7.63
C ARG A 37 5.83 0.95 -8.40
N ALA A 38 5.02 1.45 -9.31
CA ALA A 38 5.35 2.64 -10.10
C ALA A 38 5.49 3.88 -9.22
N LEU A 39 4.57 4.06 -8.27
CA LEU A 39 4.56 5.19 -7.34
C LEU A 39 5.76 5.16 -6.38
N ALA A 40 6.11 4.01 -5.84
CA ALA A 40 7.27 3.86 -4.97
C ALA A 40 8.58 4.22 -5.70
N ALA A 41 8.73 3.78 -6.95
CA ALA A 41 9.86 4.14 -7.79
C ALA A 41 9.91 5.66 -8.07
N GLU A 42 8.79 6.28 -8.41
CA GLU A 42 8.68 7.73 -8.67
C GLU A 42 8.94 8.57 -7.41
N LEU A 43 8.48 8.12 -6.25
CA LEU A 43 8.71 8.78 -4.97
C LEU A 43 10.12 8.55 -4.43
N GLY A 44 10.82 7.51 -4.87
CA GLY A 44 12.10 7.06 -4.32
C GLY A 44 11.95 6.47 -2.92
N LEU A 45 10.82 5.83 -2.64
CA LEU A 45 10.50 5.20 -1.35
C LEU A 45 10.54 3.66 -1.47
N PRO A 46 10.85 2.95 -0.38
CA PRO A 46 10.67 1.50 -0.36
C PRO A 46 9.20 1.13 -0.50
N LEU A 47 8.93 0.00 -1.16
CA LEU A 47 7.61 -0.60 -1.27
C LEU A 47 7.52 -1.82 -0.37
N PHE A 48 6.49 -1.87 0.47
CA PHE A 48 6.14 -3.02 1.29
C PHE A 48 4.75 -3.53 0.90
N GLY A 49 4.71 -4.59 0.10
CA GLY A 49 3.49 -5.21 -0.39
C GLY A 49 3.13 -6.46 0.42
N LYS A 50 1.90 -6.53 0.93
CA LYS A 50 1.45 -7.64 1.76
C LYS A 50 1.50 -8.98 1.04
N ASP A 51 1.02 -9.04 -0.20
CA ASP A 51 1.00 -10.29 -0.97
C ASP A 51 2.42 -10.77 -1.30
N ALA A 52 3.35 -9.87 -1.62
CA ALA A 52 4.74 -10.23 -1.88
C ALA A 52 5.42 -10.87 -0.65
N VAL A 53 5.18 -10.32 0.54
CA VAL A 53 5.69 -10.90 1.80
C VAL A 53 5.04 -12.25 2.06
N LYS A 54 3.71 -12.35 1.90
CA LYS A 54 2.96 -13.59 2.11
C LYS A 54 3.43 -14.72 1.20
N GLU A 55 3.62 -14.43 -0.08
CA GLU A 55 4.09 -15.39 -1.09
C GLU A 55 5.51 -15.86 -0.79
N THR A 56 6.41 -14.93 -0.43
CA THR A 56 7.78 -15.28 -0.01
C THR A 56 7.79 -16.19 1.21
N LEU A 57 6.96 -15.90 2.23
CA LEU A 57 6.83 -16.75 3.41
C LEU A 57 6.28 -18.14 3.04
N ALA A 58 5.29 -18.21 2.15
CA ALA A 58 4.72 -19.47 1.70
C ALA A 58 5.76 -20.36 1.00
N ASP A 59 6.58 -19.78 0.13
CA ASP A 59 7.65 -20.51 -0.57
C ASP A 59 8.70 -21.07 0.41
N ARG A 60 9.13 -20.25 1.35
CA ARG A 60 10.17 -20.63 2.32
C ARG A 60 9.70 -21.64 3.34
N LEU A 61 8.43 -21.55 3.73
CA LEU A 61 7.82 -22.42 4.74
C LEU A 61 7.01 -23.57 4.11
N ALA A 62 7.09 -23.78 2.79
CA ALA A 62 6.34 -24.81 2.08
C ALA A 62 6.43 -26.23 2.72
N PRO A 63 7.60 -26.68 3.25
CA PRO A 63 7.69 -27.98 3.94
C PRO A 63 6.83 -28.08 5.20
N LEU A 64 6.42 -26.97 5.78
CA LEU A 64 5.59 -26.89 7.00
C LEU A 64 4.12 -26.67 6.68
N CYS A 65 3.73 -26.61 5.40
CA CYS A 65 2.36 -26.33 5.00
C CYS A 65 1.42 -27.44 5.51
N PRO A 66 0.43 -27.11 6.34
CA PRO A 66 -0.53 -28.08 6.85
C PRO A 66 -1.53 -28.51 5.76
N ALA A 67 -2.35 -29.52 6.07
CA ALA A 67 -3.42 -29.97 5.17
C ALA A 67 -4.47 -28.89 4.93
N ASP A 68 -4.78 -28.06 5.93
CA ASP A 68 -5.68 -26.91 5.77
C ASP A 68 -4.97 -25.70 5.14
N ARG A 69 -5.12 -25.61 3.83
CA ARG A 69 -4.55 -24.50 3.03
C ARG A 69 -5.20 -23.14 3.29
N TRP A 70 -6.45 -23.12 3.74
CA TRP A 70 -7.16 -21.87 4.04
C TRP A 70 -6.63 -21.26 5.33
N GLU A 71 -6.50 -22.09 6.36
CA GLU A 71 -5.90 -21.66 7.62
C GLU A 71 -4.44 -21.25 7.44
N TRP A 72 -3.68 -22.00 6.65
CA TRP A 72 -2.30 -21.63 6.28
C TRP A 72 -2.23 -20.26 5.60
N SER A 73 -3.07 -20.05 4.60
CA SER A 73 -3.18 -18.76 3.90
C SER A 73 -3.52 -17.61 4.84
N ARG A 74 -4.43 -17.86 5.79
CA ARG A 74 -4.85 -16.87 6.79
C ARG A 74 -3.70 -16.50 7.73
N LEU A 75 -2.99 -17.50 8.26
CA LEU A 75 -1.85 -17.30 9.17
C LEU A 75 -0.71 -16.53 8.48
N LEU A 76 -0.33 -16.93 7.28
CA LEU A 76 0.70 -16.23 6.52
C LEU A 76 0.25 -14.81 6.13
N GLY A 77 -1.04 -14.63 5.85
CA GLY A 77 -1.61 -13.31 5.56
C GLY A 77 -1.57 -12.37 6.77
N ALA A 78 -1.78 -12.89 7.98
CA ALA A 78 -1.61 -12.13 9.22
C ALA A 78 -0.15 -11.79 9.46
N ALA A 79 0.76 -12.77 9.39
CA ALA A 79 2.20 -12.54 9.54
C ALA A 79 2.75 -11.54 8.54
N ALA A 80 2.32 -11.62 7.28
CA ALA A 80 2.69 -10.63 6.26
C ALA A 80 2.18 -9.22 6.62
N GLY A 81 0.95 -9.10 7.12
CA GLY A 81 0.41 -7.83 7.60
C GLY A 81 1.27 -7.19 8.70
N GLU A 82 1.60 -7.96 9.73
CA GLU A 82 2.47 -7.52 10.84
C GLU A 82 3.88 -7.14 10.35
N THR A 83 4.40 -7.88 9.38
CA THR A 83 5.72 -7.59 8.80
C THR A 83 5.76 -6.21 8.15
N LEU A 84 4.67 -5.77 7.48
CA LEU A 84 4.63 -4.43 6.88
C LEU A 84 4.86 -3.33 7.92
N TRP A 85 4.26 -3.46 9.08
CA TRP A 85 4.38 -2.48 10.17
C TRP A 85 5.77 -2.48 10.78
N THR A 86 6.38 -3.65 10.94
CA THR A 86 7.79 -3.76 11.37
C THR A 86 8.72 -3.04 10.40
N LEU A 87 8.57 -3.30 9.10
CA LEU A 87 9.37 -2.63 8.07
C LEU A 87 9.11 -1.12 8.00
N LEU A 88 7.86 -0.68 8.24
CA LEU A 88 7.54 0.75 8.29
C LEU A 88 8.26 1.45 9.45
N ARG A 89 8.31 0.82 10.64
CA ARG A 89 9.06 1.34 11.80
C ARG A 89 10.54 1.45 11.48
N ASP A 90 11.13 0.43 10.87
CA ASP A 90 12.54 0.44 10.47
C ASP A 90 12.83 1.50 9.40
N ALA A 91 11.89 1.73 8.49
CA ALA A 91 11.94 2.80 7.49
C ALA A 91 11.60 4.19 8.07
N ARG A 92 11.38 4.31 9.39
CA ARG A 92 11.04 5.55 10.08
C ARG A 92 9.82 6.25 9.47
N GLY A 93 8.80 5.50 9.09
CA GLY A 93 7.58 6.03 8.49
C GLY A 93 7.72 6.50 7.04
N ALA A 94 8.82 6.22 6.35
CA ALA A 94 9.03 6.63 4.96
C ALA A 94 8.90 5.43 4.01
N ALA A 95 7.67 5.10 3.58
CA ALA A 95 7.41 3.95 2.71
C ALA A 95 6.09 4.08 1.94
N VAL A 96 5.96 3.31 0.87
CA VAL A 96 4.70 2.95 0.24
C VAL A 96 4.31 1.56 0.75
N LEU A 97 3.15 1.45 1.38
CA LEU A 97 2.58 0.18 1.81
C LEU A 97 1.42 -0.20 0.89
N GLU A 98 1.30 -1.47 0.56
CA GLU A 98 0.24 -1.97 -0.31
C GLU A 98 -0.45 -3.18 0.31
N ALA A 99 -1.76 -3.04 0.56
CA ALA A 99 -2.64 -4.12 0.98
C ALA A 99 -4.13 -3.74 0.76
N PRO A 100 -5.05 -4.72 0.78
CA PRO A 100 -6.48 -4.45 0.82
C PRO A 100 -6.92 -4.20 2.28
N TRP A 101 -6.87 -2.95 2.74
CA TRP A 101 -7.43 -2.57 4.03
C TRP A 101 -8.88 -2.14 3.87
N LEU A 102 -9.82 -3.07 4.04
CA LEU A 102 -11.24 -2.87 3.80
C LEU A 102 -12.04 -3.05 5.09
N GLY A 103 -12.87 -2.06 5.42
CA GLY A 103 -13.80 -2.09 6.54
C GLY A 103 -13.24 -1.60 7.87
N ASP A 104 -14.16 -1.24 8.77
CA ASP A 104 -13.89 -0.60 10.06
C ASP A 104 -12.93 -1.35 11.01
N PRO A 105 -12.97 -2.68 11.12
CA PRO A 105 -12.02 -3.38 11.98
C PRO A 105 -10.57 -3.12 11.56
N LEU A 106 -10.29 -3.12 10.25
CA LEU A 106 -8.95 -2.85 9.73
C LEU A 106 -8.55 -1.39 9.88
N ARG A 107 -9.49 -0.44 9.77
CA ARG A 107 -9.22 0.97 10.01
C ARG A 107 -8.61 1.20 11.39
N ARG A 108 -9.17 0.59 12.44
CA ARG A 108 -8.65 0.72 13.82
C ARG A 108 -7.26 0.12 13.97
N ILE A 109 -7.04 -1.06 13.38
CA ILE A 109 -5.74 -1.72 13.41
C ILE A 109 -4.70 -0.87 12.71
N VAL A 110 -4.98 -0.41 11.49
CA VAL A 110 -4.06 0.42 10.71
C VAL A 110 -3.73 1.73 11.44
N ARG A 111 -4.71 2.37 12.10
CA ARG A 111 -4.45 3.57 12.91
C ARG A 111 -3.47 3.27 14.05
N ALA A 112 -3.70 2.23 14.82
CA ALA A 112 -2.84 1.86 15.95
C ALA A 112 -1.40 1.55 15.48
N GLU A 113 -1.25 0.86 14.35
CA GLU A 113 0.07 0.55 13.79
C GLU A 113 0.81 1.78 13.24
N LEU A 114 0.10 2.70 12.60
CA LEU A 114 0.66 3.99 12.18
C LEU A 114 1.14 4.81 13.38
N ASP A 115 0.34 4.89 14.44
CA ASP A 115 0.70 5.59 15.67
C ASP A 115 1.94 4.94 16.32
N SER A 116 2.00 3.60 16.35
CA SER A 116 3.17 2.85 16.83
C SER A 116 4.43 3.09 15.99
N ALA A 117 4.26 3.35 14.69
CA ALA A 117 5.36 3.69 13.78
C ALA A 117 5.71 5.19 13.80
N GLY A 118 5.06 6.00 14.63
CA GLY A 118 5.28 7.45 14.71
C GLY A 118 4.74 8.21 13.49
N VAL A 119 3.78 7.63 12.76
CA VAL A 119 3.17 8.24 11.59
C VAL A 119 1.88 8.96 12.01
N GLY A 120 1.90 10.26 12.08
CA GLY A 120 0.70 11.04 12.44
C GLY A 120 -0.37 11.02 11.35
N VAL A 121 -0.02 11.48 10.15
CA VAL A 121 -0.98 11.63 9.02
C VAL A 121 -0.41 10.93 7.78
N PRO A 122 -0.90 9.73 7.43
CA PRO A 122 -0.53 9.06 6.19
C PRO A 122 -1.21 9.71 4.99
N GLN A 123 -0.69 9.48 3.79
CA GLN A 123 -1.39 9.74 2.54
C GLN A 123 -2.05 8.44 2.07
N GLU A 124 -3.34 8.43 1.79
CA GLU A 124 -4.01 7.25 1.26
C GLU A 124 -4.27 7.43 -0.24
N VAL A 125 -3.83 6.45 -1.03
CA VAL A 125 -4.16 6.31 -2.45
C VAL A 125 -5.19 5.21 -2.57
N TRP A 126 -6.43 5.59 -2.87
CA TRP A 126 -7.52 4.65 -3.15
C TRP A 126 -7.57 4.34 -4.64
N CYS A 127 -7.30 3.09 -5.01
CA CYS A 127 -7.46 2.61 -6.38
C CYS A 127 -8.95 2.46 -6.69
N ASP A 128 -9.50 3.46 -7.36
CA ASP A 128 -10.92 3.53 -7.69
C ASP A 128 -11.22 2.82 -9.00
N VAL A 129 -12.14 1.87 -8.95
CA VAL A 129 -12.54 1.05 -10.09
C VAL A 129 -13.92 0.45 -9.82
N PRO A 130 -14.80 0.34 -10.83
CA PRO A 130 -16.07 -0.35 -10.67
C PRO A 130 -15.87 -1.77 -10.11
N VAL A 131 -16.67 -2.14 -9.11
CA VAL A 131 -16.56 -3.44 -8.42
C VAL A 131 -16.61 -4.61 -9.41
N ALA A 132 -17.50 -4.54 -10.41
CA ALA A 132 -17.59 -5.55 -11.47
C ALA A 132 -16.29 -5.71 -12.28
N LEU A 133 -15.58 -4.59 -12.55
CA LEU A 133 -14.31 -4.63 -13.26
C LEU A 133 -13.20 -5.20 -12.36
N ALA A 134 -13.17 -4.80 -11.08
CA ALA A 134 -12.22 -5.36 -10.11
C ALA A 134 -12.39 -6.88 -9.97
N ARG A 135 -13.64 -7.33 -9.84
CA ARG A 135 -14.00 -8.76 -9.76
C ARG A 135 -13.54 -9.52 -10.99
N ARG A 136 -13.89 -9.05 -12.19
CA ARG A 136 -13.45 -9.68 -13.44
C ARG A 136 -11.92 -9.80 -13.52
N ARG A 137 -11.18 -8.72 -13.26
CA ARG A 137 -9.71 -8.72 -13.26
C ARG A 137 -9.13 -9.66 -12.20
N PHE A 138 -9.81 -9.80 -11.07
CA PHE A 138 -9.42 -10.74 -10.03
C PHE A 138 -9.61 -12.19 -10.50
N GLU A 139 -10.79 -12.53 -11.03
CA GLU A 139 -11.14 -13.87 -11.53
C GLU A 139 -10.21 -14.30 -12.68
N GLU A 140 -9.93 -13.41 -13.63
CA GLU A 140 -9.00 -13.65 -14.74
C GLU A 140 -7.57 -14.01 -14.26
N ARG A 141 -7.15 -13.54 -13.08
CA ARG A 141 -5.83 -13.81 -12.53
C ARG A 141 -5.77 -15.07 -11.67
N VAL A 142 -6.90 -15.62 -11.23
CA VAL A 142 -6.93 -16.80 -10.34
C VAL A 142 -6.05 -17.95 -10.85
N PRO A 143 -6.05 -18.32 -12.14
CA PRO A 143 -5.22 -19.42 -12.65
C PRO A 143 -3.72 -19.17 -12.55
N HIS A 144 -3.30 -17.91 -12.40
CA HIS A 144 -1.90 -17.49 -12.40
C HIS A 144 -1.43 -16.97 -11.05
N ARG A 145 -2.31 -17.02 -10.03
CA ARG A 145 -1.97 -16.58 -8.67
C ARG A 145 -1.11 -17.62 -7.96
N HIS A 146 -0.30 -17.10 -7.04
CA HIS A 146 0.50 -17.95 -6.17
C HIS A 146 -0.41 -18.94 -5.39
N PRO A 147 -0.03 -20.23 -5.25
CA PRO A 147 -0.86 -21.26 -4.57
C PRO A 147 -1.23 -20.96 -3.11
N VAL A 148 -0.54 -20.03 -2.45
CA VAL A 148 -0.88 -19.59 -1.09
C VAL A 148 -2.19 -18.80 -1.01
N HIS A 149 -2.73 -18.38 -2.15
CA HIS A 149 -4.04 -17.74 -2.23
C HIS A 149 -5.08 -18.77 -2.70
N PRO A 150 -5.64 -19.58 -1.79
CA PRO A 150 -6.64 -20.56 -2.18
C PRO A 150 -7.90 -19.85 -2.65
N GLU A 151 -8.38 -20.24 -3.79
CA GLU A 151 -9.63 -19.76 -4.38
C GLU A 151 -10.49 -20.97 -4.76
N ARG A 152 -11.79 -20.77 -4.82
CA ARG A 152 -12.75 -21.78 -5.25
C ARG A 152 -13.32 -21.38 -6.61
N PRO A 153 -12.71 -21.84 -7.71
CA PRO A 153 -13.21 -21.51 -9.05
C PRO A 153 -14.66 -21.92 -9.21
N GLY A 154 -15.47 -21.00 -9.73
CA GLY A 154 -16.90 -21.28 -10.00
C GLY A 154 -17.83 -21.14 -8.79
N GLU A 155 -17.32 -20.96 -7.57
CA GLU A 155 -18.17 -20.66 -6.41
C GLU A 155 -18.36 -19.14 -6.27
N PRO A 156 -19.59 -18.66 -5.99
CA PRO A 156 -19.83 -17.26 -5.66
C PRO A 156 -19.09 -16.89 -4.38
N ASP A 157 -18.29 -15.82 -4.44
CA ASP A 157 -17.65 -15.29 -3.26
C ASP A 157 -18.49 -14.14 -2.69
N PRO A 158 -19.15 -14.33 -1.54
CA PRO A 158 -20.07 -13.33 -0.97
C PRO A 158 -19.36 -12.03 -0.52
N ARG A 159 -18.02 -12.05 -0.45
CA ARG A 159 -17.24 -10.84 -0.13
C ARG A 159 -17.46 -9.74 -1.17
N TRP A 160 -17.69 -10.09 -2.45
CA TRP A 160 -17.91 -9.11 -3.50
C TRP A 160 -19.19 -8.30 -3.32
N ASP A 161 -20.26 -8.93 -2.85
CA ASP A 161 -21.53 -8.25 -2.56
C ASP A 161 -21.36 -7.30 -1.35
N ALA A 162 -20.66 -7.77 -0.33
CA ALA A 162 -20.34 -6.92 0.83
C ALA A 162 -19.43 -5.74 0.44
N TRP A 163 -18.40 -5.96 -0.37
CA TRP A 163 -17.51 -4.89 -0.82
C TRP A 163 -18.22 -3.90 -1.76
N ALA A 164 -19.19 -4.34 -2.56
CA ALA A 164 -19.97 -3.45 -3.39
C ALA A 164 -20.72 -2.39 -2.56
N LEU A 165 -21.05 -2.70 -1.31
CA LEU A 165 -21.77 -1.81 -0.41
C LEU A 165 -20.85 -1.03 0.54
N THR A 166 -19.70 -1.60 0.90
CA THR A 166 -18.92 -1.09 2.05
C THR A 166 -17.47 -0.75 1.73
N ALA A 167 -16.95 -1.13 0.54
CA ALA A 167 -15.56 -0.86 0.22
C ALA A 167 -15.32 0.64 -0.02
N GLY A 168 -14.36 1.17 0.71
CA GLY A 168 -13.95 2.56 0.63
C GLY A 168 -12.59 2.77 1.27
N PRO A 169 -12.04 3.98 1.15
CA PRO A 169 -10.80 4.33 1.80
C PRO A 169 -10.94 4.31 3.32
N LEU A 170 -9.81 4.16 4.01
CA LEU A 170 -9.74 4.18 5.48
C LEU A 170 -10.01 5.58 6.07
N VAL A 171 -9.70 6.62 5.31
CA VAL A 171 -9.82 8.03 5.74
C VAL A 171 -9.05 8.28 7.05
N LEU A 172 -7.77 7.89 7.07
CA LEU A 172 -6.85 8.13 8.19
C LEU A 172 -5.95 9.35 7.97
N GLY A 173 -6.12 10.01 6.85
CA GLY A 173 -5.46 11.22 6.39
C GLY A 173 -6.00 11.60 5.02
N PRO A 174 -5.37 12.51 4.28
CA PRO A 174 -5.78 12.89 2.93
C PRO A 174 -5.93 11.69 2.00
N VAL A 175 -7.04 11.63 1.28
CA VAL A 175 -7.37 10.55 0.35
C VAL A 175 -7.22 11.04 -1.09
N HIS A 176 -6.41 10.33 -1.87
CA HIS A 176 -6.23 10.53 -3.30
C HIS A 176 -6.96 9.41 -4.05
N ARG A 177 -8.15 9.69 -4.57
CA ARG A 177 -8.89 8.74 -5.41
C ARG A 177 -8.28 8.72 -6.80
N VAL A 178 -7.85 7.53 -7.22
CA VAL A 178 -7.19 7.31 -8.50
C VAL A 178 -8.00 6.35 -9.33
N ASP A 179 -8.53 6.81 -10.45
CA ASP A 179 -9.14 5.95 -11.44
C ASP A 179 -8.09 5.00 -12.02
N THR A 180 -8.26 3.71 -11.74
CA THR A 180 -7.37 2.64 -12.20
C THR A 180 -8.03 1.76 -13.27
N THR A 181 -9.06 2.27 -13.93
CA THR A 181 -9.66 1.59 -15.08
C THR A 181 -8.72 1.54 -16.28
N GLY A 182 -7.88 2.57 -16.42
CA GLY A 182 -6.84 2.72 -17.43
C GLY A 182 -5.45 3.08 -16.86
N PRO A 183 -4.53 3.56 -17.69
CA PRO A 183 -3.23 4.06 -17.27
C PRO A 183 -3.35 5.27 -16.32
N VAL A 184 -2.45 5.34 -15.33
CA VAL A 184 -2.41 6.41 -14.34
C VAL A 184 -1.21 7.32 -14.59
N ASP A 185 -1.39 8.64 -14.54
CA ASP A 185 -0.29 9.61 -14.52
C ASP A 185 0.40 9.58 -13.13
N VAL A 186 1.37 8.67 -12.99
CA VAL A 186 2.12 8.45 -11.76
C VAL A 186 2.95 9.68 -11.36
N PRO A 187 3.65 10.39 -12.28
CA PRO A 187 4.33 11.64 -11.95
C PRO A 187 3.41 12.71 -11.36
N ALA A 188 2.23 12.93 -11.95
CA ALA A 188 1.26 13.89 -11.42
C ALA A 188 0.75 13.48 -10.04
N LEU A 189 0.44 12.21 -9.82
CA LEU A 189 0.04 11.69 -8.51
C LEU A 189 1.15 11.89 -7.47
N ALA A 190 2.39 11.55 -7.79
CA ALA A 190 3.53 11.73 -6.89
C ALA A 190 3.76 13.22 -6.54
N ALA A 191 3.58 14.12 -7.50
CA ALA A 191 3.66 15.56 -7.26
C ALA A 191 2.58 16.04 -6.28
N ALA A 192 1.34 15.55 -6.44
CA ALA A 192 0.22 15.88 -5.55
C ALA A 192 0.46 15.36 -4.12
N LEU A 193 0.94 14.14 -3.95
CA LEU A 193 1.31 13.57 -2.64
C LEU A 193 2.39 14.41 -1.96
N ARG A 194 3.45 14.78 -2.68
CA ARG A 194 4.50 15.66 -2.16
C ARG A 194 3.96 17.03 -1.77
N ALA A 195 3.01 17.58 -2.52
CA ALA A 195 2.38 18.87 -2.21
C ALA A 195 1.52 18.77 -0.95
N ALA A 196 0.72 17.71 -0.78
CA ALA A 196 -0.11 17.48 0.40
C ALA A 196 0.75 17.39 1.69
N VAL A 197 1.86 16.64 1.64
CA VAL A 197 2.79 16.54 2.77
C VAL A 197 3.42 17.89 3.11
N ARG A 198 3.76 18.70 2.10
CA ARG A 198 4.31 20.06 2.35
C ARG A 198 3.27 20.98 2.97
N ALA A 199 2.02 20.94 2.50
CA ALA A 199 0.93 21.75 3.04
C ALA A 199 0.66 21.41 4.52
N ALA A 200 0.54 20.14 4.86
CA ALA A 200 0.35 19.68 6.24
C ALA A 200 1.48 20.14 7.18
N ALA A 201 2.71 20.20 6.70
CA ALA A 201 3.82 20.68 7.53
C ALA A 201 3.91 22.21 7.62
N ALA A 202 3.28 22.96 6.74
CA ALA A 202 3.19 24.42 6.81
C ALA A 202 2.13 24.89 7.80
N HIS A 203 1.09 24.06 8.06
CA HIS A 203 -0.04 24.38 8.95
C HIS A 203 -0.27 23.22 9.93
N PRO A 204 0.58 23.06 10.95
CA PRO A 204 0.54 21.89 11.85
C PRO A 204 -0.69 21.83 12.77
N GLY A 205 -1.59 22.81 12.71
CA GLY A 205 -2.83 22.89 13.52
C GLY A 205 -4.14 22.72 12.74
N ASP A 206 -4.08 22.64 11.40
CA ASP A 206 -5.27 22.56 10.54
C ASP A 206 -5.25 21.19 9.79
N THR A 207 -5.47 20.13 10.55
CA THR A 207 -5.66 18.78 9.98
C THR A 207 -7.11 18.64 9.56
N ASP A 208 -7.47 19.20 8.41
CA ASP A 208 -8.73 18.84 7.74
C ASP A 208 -8.62 17.37 7.24
N GLU A 209 -9.17 16.46 8.04
CA GLU A 209 -9.16 15.01 7.80
C GLU A 209 -9.94 14.61 6.53
N THR A 210 -10.57 15.55 5.83
CA THR A 210 -11.57 15.29 4.77
C THR A 210 -11.17 15.75 3.37
N ARG A 211 -9.94 16.18 3.15
CA ARG A 211 -9.54 16.67 1.81
C ARG A 211 -9.37 15.52 0.79
N GLU A 212 -10.42 15.33 0.00
CA GLU A 212 -10.46 14.34 -1.07
C GLU A 212 -10.01 14.96 -2.41
N VAL A 213 -9.07 14.31 -3.10
CA VAL A 213 -8.59 14.71 -4.42
C VAL A 213 -8.81 13.57 -5.41
N SER A 214 -9.50 13.84 -6.52
CA SER A 214 -9.80 12.83 -7.55
C SER A 214 -8.86 12.94 -8.74
N PHE A 215 -8.30 11.81 -9.17
CA PHE A 215 -7.47 11.67 -10.38
C PHE A 215 -8.19 10.78 -11.39
N ARG A 216 -8.39 11.27 -12.60
CA ARG A 216 -9.00 10.50 -13.70
C ARG A 216 -7.90 9.95 -14.62
N SER A 217 -8.16 8.77 -15.20
CA SER A 217 -7.35 8.21 -16.28
C SER A 217 -7.47 9.10 -17.52
N GLN A 218 -6.38 9.22 -18.26
CA GLN A 218 -6.35 9.85 -19.59
C GLN A 218 -6.61 8.80 -20.68
#